data_a17b4dd5ae879058b87105ee3404ed07
#
_entry.id   a17b4dd5ae879058b87105ee3404ed07
#
_cell.length_a   1.000
_cell.length_b   1.000
_cell.length_c   1.000
_cell.angle_alpha   90.00
_cell.angle_beta   90.00
_cell.angle_gamma   90.00
#
_symmetry.space_group_name_H-M   'P 1'
#
loop_
_entity.id
_entity.type
_entity.pdbx_description
1 polymer ?
#
loop_
_entity_poly.entity_id
_entity_poly.type
_entity_poly.pdbx_seq_one_letter_code
_entity_poly.pdbx_strand_id
1 'polypeptide(L)'
;MNIHEYQAKRLLHEYGAPVANGVAVYSVEQAETWAKKLPGPLYVVKSQIHAGGRGKGKFKELDPDAKGGVRLAKSVEEVVANVQEMLGKTLVTKQTGPEGKQVNRLYIEDGADIERELYLSLLVDRTVGQVAFVVSTEGGMDIETVAEETPEKILTLAIDAEQGVTSADCTKLCDALELRDSAREDGEKLFPILYKVFCEKDMSLLEINPLIVMENGHLRVLDAKVSFDNNALFRHPDIVELRDTSEEDPKEIEASKHDLAYVALEGTIGCMVNGAGLAMATMDIIKLYGAEPANFLDVGGGASKEKVTAAFKIITADPNVKGILVNIFGGIMRCDVIAEGVVAAVREVGLKVPLVVRLEGTNVEQGKAIISDSGLNVIPADDLDDAAQKIVAAVKGA
;
A
#
# COMPACT_ATOMS: atom_id res chain seq x y z
N MET A 1 -0.88 -5.52 3.73
CA MET A 1 -1.81 -5.95 2.65
C MET A 1 -3.02 -5.02 2.62
N ASN A 2 -3.40 -4.54 1.45
CA ASN A 2 -4.59 -3.70 1.27
C ASN A 2 -5.76 -4.53 0.74
N ILE A 3 -6.99 -4.06 0.97
CA ILE A 3 -8.22 -4.63 0.40
C ILE A 3 -9.04 -3.54 -0.28
N HIS A 4 -9.97 -3.92 -1.14
CA HIS A 4 -10.87 -2.97 -1.80
C HIS A 4 -11.91 -2.39 -0.83
N GLU A 5 -12.45 -1.23 -1.16
CA GLU A 5 -13.47 -0.53 -0.37
C GLU A 5 -14.69 -1.43 -0.07
N TYR A 6 -15.21 -2.16 -1.06
CA TYR A 6 -16.38 -3.04 -0.84
C TYR A 6 -16.08 -4.19 0.13
N GLN A 7 -14.83 -4.68 0.17
CA GLN A 7 -14.39 -5.71 1.12
C GLN A 7 -14.25 -5.10 2.52
N ALA A 8 -13.66 -3.90 2.62
CA ALA A 8 -13.54 -3.16 3.87
C ALA A 8 -14.92 -2.88 4.48
N LYS A 9 -15.86 -2.38 3.68
CA LYS A 9 -17.24 -2.11 4.13
C LYS A 9 -17.98 -3.38 4.55
N ARG A 10 -17.79 -4.50 3.85
CA ARG A 10 -18.36 -5.79 4.25
C ARG A 10 -17.82 -6.23 5.61
N LEU A 11 -16.50 -6.15 5.80
CA LEU A 11 -15.86 -6.49 7.07
C LEU A 11 -16.38 -5.61 8.22
N LEU A 12 -16.47 -4.30 8.01
CA LEU A 12 -17.01 -3.37 8.99
C LEU A 12 -18.49 -3.67 9.32
N HIS A 13 -19.28 -4.02 8.31
CA HIS A 13 -20.68 -4.40 8.48
C HIS A 13 -20.85 -5.67 9.33
N GLU A 14 -20.00 -6.68 9.13
CA GLU A 14 -19.98 -7.92 9.91
C GLU A 14 -19.74 -7.66 11.41
N TYR A 15 -19.03 -6.57 11.74
CA TYR A 15 -18.84 -6.11 13.12
C TYR A 15 -19.94 -5.16 13.63
N GLY A 16 -20.89 -4.80 12.78
CA GLY A 16 -22.05 -3.96 13.13
C GLY A 16 -21.89 -2.47 12.83
N ALA A 17 -20.87 -2.06 12.08
CA ALA A 17 -20.76 -0.66 11.64
C ALA A 17 -21.83 -0.32 10.58
N PRO A 18 -22.42 0.90 10.63
CA PRO A 18 -23.42 1.33 9.66
C PRO A 18 -22.77 1.65 8.31
N VAL A 19 -22.97 0.79 7.32
CA VAL A 19 -22.50 0.98 5.94
C VAL A 19 -23.68 1.05 4.97
N ALA A 20 -23.44 1.60 3.77
CA ALA A 20 -24.44 1.54 2.69
C ALA A 20 -24.64 0.11 2.18
N ASN A 21 -25.85 -0.21 1.70
CA ASN A 21 -26.04 -1.45 0.95
C ASN A 21 -25.34 -1.32 -0.39
N GLY A 22 -24.56 -2.32 -0.74
CA GLY A 22 -23.79 -2.27 -1.98
C GLY A 22 -23.29 -3.64 -2.42
N VAL A 23 -22.85 -3.72 -3.66
CA VAL A 23 -22.39 -4.94 -4.30
C VAL A 23 -21.27 -4.66 -5.27
N ALA A 24 -20.24 -5.52 -5.27
CA ALA A 24 -19.21 -5.50 -6.29
C ALA A 24 -19.70 -6.21 -7.56
N VAL A 25 -19.44 -5.62 -8.72
CA VAL A 25 -19.81 -6.15 -10.02
C VAL A 25 -18.60 -6.22 -10.95
N TYR A 26 -18.56 -7.26 -11.77
CA TYR A 26 -17.46 -7.60 -12.66
C TYR A 26 -17.90 -7.62 -14.12
N SER A 27 -19.18 -7.40 -14.40
CA SER A 27 -19.75 -7.28 -15.74
C SER A 27 -20.96 -6.36 -15.76
N VAL A 28 -21.36 -5.93 -16.96
CA VAL A 28 -22.51 -5.07 -17.16
C VAL A 28 -23.82 -5.79 -16.78
N GLU A 29 -23.93 -7.07 -17.09
CA GLU A 29 -25.10 -7.91 -16.78
C GLU A 29 -25.29 -8.07 -15.27
N GLN A 30 -24.19 -8.21 -14.52
CA GLN A 30 -24.24 -8.20 -13.06
C GLN A 30 -24.72 -6.86 -12.52
N ALA A 31 -24.25 -5.75 -13.11
CA ALA A 31 -24.63 -4.40 -12.68
C ALA A 31 -26.16 -4.19 -12.81
N GLU A 32 -26.75 -4.54 -13.94
CA GLU A 32 -28.20 -4.44 -14.15
C GLU A 32 -28.99 -5.28 -13.13
N THR A 33 -28.53 -6.54 -12.94
CA THR A 33 -29.18 -7.49 -12.03
C THR A 33 -29.19 -7.01 -10.60
N TRP A 34 -28.06 -6.47 -10.14
CA TRP A 34 -27.90 -6.07 -8.75
C TRP A 34 -28.44 -4.66 -8.46
N ALA A 35 -28.29 -3.70 -9.40
CA ALA A 35 -28.86 -2.37 -9.22
C ALA A 35 -30.37 -2.41 -9.00
N LYS A 36 -31.10 -3.35 -9.66
CA LYS A 36 -32.55 -3.57 -9.45
C LYS A 36 -32.91 -4.04 -8.04
N LYS A 37 -31.94 -4.54 -7.26
CA LYS A 37 -32.15 -5.03 -5.89
C LYS A 37 -31.77 -4.00 -4.81
N LEU A 38 -31.06 -2.95 -5.19
CA LEU A 38 -30.72 -1.87 -4.27
C LEU A 38 -31.92 -0.91 -4.10
N PRO A 39 -32.04 -0.25 -2.94
CA PRO A 39 -33.21 0.60 -2.64
C PRO A 39 -33.46 1.73 -3.64
N GLY A 40 -32.43 2.35 -4.20
CA GLY A 40 -32.58 3.51 -5.08
C GLY A 40 -33.47 4.64 -4.49
N PRO A 41 -33.79 5.65 -5.25
CA PRO A 41 -33.47 5.89 -6.66
C PRO A 41 -32.07 6.48 -6.90
N LEU A 42 -31.31 6.79 -5.85
CA LEU A 42 -29.94 7.31 -5.98
C LEU A 42 -28.94 6.15 -5.79
N TYR A 43 -28.06 5.99 -6.77
CA TYR A 43 -26.97 4.99 -6.74
C TYR A 43 -25.63 5.67 -6.90
N VAL A 44 -24.59 5.06 -6.35
CA VAL A 44 -23.19 5.48 -6.56
C VAL A 44 -22.43 4.33 -7.19
N VAL A 45 -21.78 4.58 -8.33
CA VAL A 45 -20.93 3.62 -9.05
C VAL A 45 -19.48 4.01 -8.81
N LYS A 46 -18.70 3.17 -8.13
CA LYS A 46 -17.34 3.46 -7.69
C LYS A 46 -16.33 2.48 -8.28
N SER A 47 -15.31 2.99 -8.98
CA SER A 47 -14.14 2.20 -9.38
C SER A 47 -13.46 1.58 -8.17
N GLN A 48 -13.09 0.31 -8.25
CA GLN A 48 -12.39 -0.40 -7.19
C GLN A 48 -10.95 -0.64 -7.62
N ILE A 49 -10.08 0.26 -7.18
CA ILE A 49 -8.62 0.20 -7.30
C ILE A 49 -8.00 0.58 -5.95
N HIS A 50 -6.79 0.12 -5.66
CA HIS A 50 -6.08 0.46 -4.42
C HIS A 50 -5.44 1.85 -4.48
N ALA A 51 -6.24 2.85 -4.84
CA ALA A 51 -5.82 4.25 -4.88
C ALA A 51 -6.95 5.19 -4.49
N GLY A 52 -6.59 6.24 -3.76
CA GLY A 52 -7.48 7.35 -3.43
C GLY A 52 -7.68 8.33 -4.57
N GLY A 53 -8.58 9.32 -4.36
CA GLY A 53 -8.86 10.38 -5.33
C GLY A 53 -9.62 9.92 -6.58
N ARG A 54 -10.26 8.75 -6.54
CA ARG A 54 -10.98 8.13 -7.67
C ARG A 54 -12.02 9.06 -8.29
N GLY A 55 -12.74 9.83 -7.48
CA GLY A 55 -13.77 10.77 -7.96
C GLY A 55 -13.22 11.88 -8.85
N LYS A 56 -12.00 12.35 -8.58
CA LYS A 56 -11.29 13.37 -9.35
C LYS A 56 -10.38 12.76 -10.43
N GLY A 57 -10.22 11.43 -10.44
CA GLY A 57 -9.41 10.71 -11.41
C GLY A 57 -9.95 10.83 -12.84
N LYS A 58 -9.09 10.57 -13.82
CA LYS A 58 -9.42 10.60 -15.25
C LYS A 58 -9.13 9.26 -15.90
N PHE A 59 -10.01 8.81 -16.78
CA PHE A 59 -9.80 7.61 -17.57
C PHE A 59 -8.96 7.92 -18.81
N LYS A 60 -7.93 7.12 -19.08
CA LYS A 60 -7.05 7.32 -20.24
C LYS A 60 -7.79 7.21 -21.59
N GLU A 61 -8.78 6.32 -21.64
CA GLU A 61 -9.49 5.96 -22.85
C GLU A 61 -10.78 6.76 -23.09
N LEU A 62 -11.11 7.69 -22.16
CA LEU A 62 -12.29 8.56 -22.28
C LEU A 62 -11.90 9.99 -22.58
N ASP A 63 -12.91 10.80 -22.93
CA ASP A 63 -12.74 12.23 -23.11
C ASP A 63 -12.16 12.88 -21.84
N PRO A 64 -11.21 13.83 -21.94
CA PRO A 64 -10.65 14.54 -20.79
C PRO A 64 -11.69 15.19 -19.86
N ASP A 65 -12.86 15.56 -20.41
CA ASP A 65 -13.97 16.15 -19.65
C ASP A 65 -14.94 15.09 -19.09
N ALA A 66 -14.72 13.80 -19.36
CA ALA A 66 -15.53 12.73 -18.81
C ALA A 66 -15.48 12.70 -17.28
N LYS A 67 -16.54 12.21 -16.66
CA LYS A 67 -16.64 12.03 -15.21
C LYS A 67 -15.57 11.06 -14.72
N GLY A 68 -15.12 11.24 -13.50
CA GLY A 68 -14.12 10.39 -12.85
C GLY A 68 -14.62 8.99 -12.48
N GLY A 69 -13.87 8.33 -11.61
CA GLY A 69 -14.09 6.96 -11.17
C GLY A 69 -15.15 6.77 -10.07
N VAL A 70 -15.86 7.83 -9.67
CA VAL A 70 -17.02 7.79 -8.77
C VAL A 70 -18.15 8.59 -9.42
N ARG A 71 -19.29 7.94 -9.67
CA ARG A 71 -20.39 8.53 -10.43
C ARG A 71 -21.73 8.29 -9.76
N LEU A 72 -22.55 9.33 -9.69
CA LEU A 72 -23.95 9.22 -9.29
C LEU A 72 -24.79 8.76 -10.47
N ALA A 73 -25.81 7.95 -10.17
CA ALA A 73 -26.83 7.49 -11.11
C ALA A 73 -28.22 7.55 -10.45
N LYS A 74 -29.22 7.99 -11.20
CA LYS A 74 -30.59 8.16 -10.72
C LYS A 74 -31.55 7.09 -11.23
N SER A 75 -31.04 6.16 -12.01
CA SER A 75 -31.78 5.00 -12.52
C SER A 75 -30.86 3.81 -12.75
N VAL A 76 -31.45 2.63 -12.91
CA VAL A 76 -30.70 1.40 -13.25
C VAL A 76 -30.01 1.54 -14.61
N GLU A 77 -30.65 2.21 -15.56
CA GLU A 77 -30.11 2.46 -16.91
C GLU A 77 -28.85 3.33 -16.84
N GLU A 78 -28.85 4.36 -15.99
CA GLU A 78 -27.66 5.19 -15.75
C GLU A 78 -26.55 4.41 -15.04
N VAL A 79 -26.88 3.51 -14.12
CA VAL A 79 -25.88 2.60 -13.50
C VAL A 79 -25.23 1.74 -14.58
N VAL A 80 -26.03 1.10 -15.45
CA VAL A 80 -25.53 0.26 -16.54
C VAL A 80 -24.63 1.05 -17.49
N ALA A 81 -25.05 2.25 -17.88
CA ALA A 81 -24.26 3.13 -18.75
C ALA A 81 -22.90 3.50 -18.10
N ASN A 82 -22.91 3.87 -16.82
CA ASN A 82 -21.67 4.16 -16.09
C ASN A 82 -20.75 2.95 -16.01
N VAL A 83 -21.30 1.76 -15.74
CA VAL A 83 -20.49 0.52 -15.69
C VAL A 83 -19.89 0.19 -17.05
N GLN A 84 -20.63 0.31 -18.15
CA GLN A 84 -20.13 0.12 -19.52
C GLN A 84 -18.97 1.06 -19.85
N GLU A 85 -19.07 2.29 -19.39
CA GLU A 85 -18.04 3.30 -19.67
C GLU A 85 -16.77 3.13 -18.82
N MET A 86 -16.90 2.65 -17.57
CA MET A 86 -15.81 2.61 -16.59
C MET A 86 -15.08 1.26 -16.53
N LEU A 87 -15.79 0.14 -16.72
CA LEU A 87 -15.23 -1.20 -16.55
C LEU A 87 -14.19 -1.51 -17.64
N GLY A 88 -13.03 -2.02 -17.21
CA GLY A 88 -11.92 -2.36 -18.10
C GLY A 88 -11.06 -1.16 -18.54
N LYS A 89 -11.44 0.07 -18.18
CA LYS A 89 -10.68 1.29 -18.49
C LYS A 89 -9.62 1.57 -17.44
N THR A 90 -8.62 2.38 -17.81
CA THR A 90 -7.49 2.76 -16.95
C THR A 90 -7.77 4.09 -16.27
N LEU A 91 -7.96 4.05 -14.95
CA LEU A 91 -8.17 5.25 -14.13
C LEU A 91 -6.84 5.80 -13.62
N VAL A 92 -6.57 7.06 -13.92
CA VAL A 92 -5.41 7.81 -13.47
C VAL A 92 -5.84 8.73 -12.32
N THR A 93 -5.18 8.61 -11.18
CA THR A 93 -5.33 9.49 -10.01
C THR A 93 -3.98 10.04 -9.59
N LYS A 94 -3.96 10.98 -8.64
CA LYS A 94 -2.69 11.47 -8.06
C LYS A 94 -1.85 10.32 -7.45
N GLN A 95 -2.52 9.31 -6.87
CA GLN A 95 -1.85 8.19 -6.20
C GLN A 95 -1.41 7.07 -7.16
N THR A 96 -2.08 6.89 -8.30
CA THR A 96 -1.67 5.87 -9.29
C THR A 96 -0.51 6.31 -10.16
N GLY A 97 -0.16 7.59 -10.13
CA GLY A 97 0.75 8.16 -11.12
C GLY A 97 0.18 8.11 -12.54
N PRO A 98 0.99 8.50 -13.57
CA PRO A 98 0.53 8.61 -14.95
C PRO A 98 0.18 7.25 -15.60
N GLU A 99 0.71 6.15 -15.07
CA GLU A 99 0.39 4.81 -15.60
C GLU A 99 -1.05 4.40 -15.29
N GLY A 100 -1.64 4.91 -14.21
CA GLY A 100 -3.00 4.58 -13.80
C GLY A 100 -3.15 3.12 -13.37
N LYS A 101 -4.39 2.75 -13.05
CA LYS A 101 -4.78 1.36 -12.72
C LYS A 101 -6.01 0.97 -13.51
N GLN A 102 -6.01 -0.26 -14.05
CA GLN A 102 -7.17 -0.78 -14.75
C GLN A 102 -8.30 -1.09 -13.78
N VAL A 103 -9.51 -0.65 -14.11
CA VAL A 103 -10.72 -0.88 -13.31
C VAL A 103 -11.32 -2.24 -13.69
N ASN A 104 -10.94 -3.28 -12.95
CA ASN A 104 -11.40 -4.65 -13.19
C ASN A 104 -12.74 -4.97 -12.52
N ARG A 105 -13.21 -4.09 -11.62
CA ARG A 105 -14.49 -4.21 -10.90
C ARG A 105 -15.00 -2.85 -10.47
N LEU A 106 -16.29 -2.80 -10.26
CA LEU A 106 -16.98 -1.61 -9.76
C LEU A 106 -17.79 -1.99 -8.51
N TYR A 107 -18.00 -1.04 -7.62
CA TYR A 107 -18.89 -1.16 -6.49
C TYR A 107 -20.08 -0.26 -6.70
N ILE A 108 -21.29 -0.84 -6.63
CA ILE A 108 -22.55 -0.12 -6.76
C ILE A 108 -23.20 -0.12 -5.39
N GLU A 109 -23.53 1.05 -4.88
CA GLU A 109 -24.18 1.19 -3.58
C GLU A 109 -25.35 2.17 -3.62
N ASP A 110 -26.24 2.08 -2.64
CA ASP A 110 -27.30 3.08 -2.43
C ASP A 110 -26.68 4.41 -2.00
N GLY A 111 -27.18 5.49 -2.58
CA GLY A 111 -26.77 6.84 -2.25
C GLY A 111 -27.22 7.23 -0.83
N ALA A 112 -26.66 8.31 -0.34
CA ALA A 112 -27.02 8.91 0.94
C ALA A 112 -27.26 10.40 0.79
N ASP A 113 -28.25 10.92 1.52
CA ASP A 113 -28.45 12.35 1.67
C ASP A 113 -27.51 12.84 2.78
N ILE A 114 -26.45 13.52 2.38
CA ILE A 114 -25.32 13.89 3.23
C ILE A 114 -25.57 15.28 3.79
N GLU A 115 -25.59 15.39 5.13
CA GLU A 115 -25.60 16.67 5.85
C GLU A 115 -24.17 17.16 6.09
N ARG A 116 -23.27 16.27 6.60
CA ARG A 116 -21.90 16.62 6.95
C ARG A 116 -20.96 15.46 6.61
N GLU A 117 -19.76 15.79 6.17
CA GLU A 117 -18.66 14.85 5.97
C GLU A 117 -17.62 15.02 7.07
N LEU A 118 -17.15 13.91 7.63
CA LEU A 118 -16.22 13.83 8.74
C LEU A 118 -15.06 12.91 8.36
N TYR A 119 -13.90 13.15 8.95
CA TYR A 119 -12.75 12.25 8.85
C TYR A 119 -12.61 11.42 10.12
N LEU A 120 -12.35 10.13 9.96
CA LEU A 120 -12.01 9.23 11.05
C LEU A 120 -11.00 8.19 10.58
N SER A 121 -9.91 8.02 11.32
CA SER A 121 -9.01 6.90 11.10
C SER A 121 -8.52 6.28 12.41
N LEU A 122 -8.09 5.02 12.33
CA LEU A 122 -7.33 4.32 13.36
C LEU A 122 -5.99 3.90 12.77
N LEU A 123 -4.95 4.10 13.54
CA LEU A 123 -3.58 3.72 13.21
C LEU A 123 -2.79 3.41 14.49
N VAL A 124 -1.61 2.84 14.35
CA VAL A 124 -0.67 2.69 15.46
C VAL A 124 0.17 3.95 15.58
N ASP A 125 -0.05 4.73 16.64
CA ASP A 125 0.83 5.86 16.97
C ASP A 125 2.14 5.33 17.56
N ARG A 126 3.20 5.43 16.77
CA ARG A 126 4.54 4.93 17.15
C ARG A 126 5.21 5.75 18.24
N THR A 127 4.77 6.98 18.47
CA THR A 127 5.33 7.87 19.51
C THR A 127 4.98 7.37 20.89
N VAL A 128 3.75 6.89 21.06
CA VAL A 128 3.24 6.38 22.33
C VAL A 128 3.08 4.85 22.35
N GLY A 129 3.22 4.18 21.19
CA GLY A 129 3.11 2.72 21.06
C GLY A 129 1.68 2.19 21.28
N GLN A 130 0.67 2.97 20.93
CA GLN A 130 -0.74 2.65 21.12
C GLN A 130 -1.54 2.83 19.84
N VAL A 131 -2.69 2.15 19.76
CA VAL A 131 -3.67 2.44 18.70
C VAL A 131 -4.33 3.79 19.02
N ALA A 132 -4.38 4.66 18.02
CA ALA A 132 -4.97 5.98 18.17
C ALA A 132 -6.07 6.22 17.13
N PHE A 133 -7.13 6.90 17.55
CA PHE A 133 -8.05 7.56 16.64
C PHE A 133 -7.48 8.90 16.20
N VAL A 134 -7.61 9.19 14.92
CA VAL A 134 -7.40 10.54 14.36
C VAL A 134 -8.72 10.95 13.75
N VAL A 135 -9.29 12.05 14.22
CA VAL A 135 -10.61 12.54 13.80
C VAL A 135 -10.58 14.01 13.46
N SER A 136 -11.42 14.42 12.50
CA SER A 136 -11.60 15.81 12.10
C SER A 136 -13.01 16.06 11.58
N THR A 137 -13.49 17.30 11.74
CA THR A 137 -14.72 17.79 11.10
C THR A 137 -14.57 18.04 9.60
N GLU A 138 -13.33 17.99 9.08
CA GLU A 138 -13.00 18.17 7.66
C GLU A 138 -12.93 16.83 6.95
N GLY A 139 -14.08 16.27 6.58
CA GLY A 139 -14.18 15.04 5.81
C GLY A 139 -14.15 15.24 4.30
N GLY A 140 -13.92 14.19 3.53
CA GLY A 140 -13.86 14.23 2.06
C GLY A 140 -12.64 14.95 1.49
N MET A 141 -11.73 15.39 2.35
CA MET A 141 -10.48 16.08 2.01
C MET A 141 -9.27 15.21 2.33
N ASP A 142 -8.11 15.63 1.80
CA ASP A 142 -6.81 15.04 2.11
C ASP A 142 -6.42 15.46 3.54
N ILE A 143 -6.28 14.52 4.44
CA ILE A 143 -6.03 14.81 5.87
C ILE A 143 -4.66 15.48 6.10
N GLU A 144 -3.68 15.19 5.24
CA GLU A 144 -2.37 15.83 5.27
C GLU A 144 -2.50 17.34 5.02
N THR A 145 -3.37 17.74 4.10
CA THR A 145 -3.66 19.17 3.84
C THR A 145 -4.33 19.81 5.06
N VAL A 146 -5.26 19.11 5.71
CA VAL A 146 -5.90 19.61 6.95
C VAL A 146 -4.86 19.77 8.06
N ALA A 147 -3.92 18.80 8.17
CA ALA A 147 -2.84 18.84 9.16
C ALA A 147 -1.87 20.02 8.95
N GLU A 148 -1.64 20.42 7.69
CA GLU A 148 -0.79 21.56 7.35
C GLU A 148 -1.50 22.90 7.52
N GLU A 149 -2.75 23.01 7.09
CA GLU A 149 -3.49 24.27 7.04
C GLU A 149 -4.27 24.60 8.33
N THR A 150 -4.86 23.56 8.97
CA THR A 150 -5.75 23.71 10.13
C THR A 150 -5.55 22.59 11.16
N PRO A 151 -4.33 22.43 11.73
CA PRO A 151 -4.01 21.31 12.64
C PRO A 151 -4.88 21.28 13.89
N GLU A 152 -5.44 22.43 14.32
CA GLU A 152 -6.36 22.52 15.45
C GLU A 152 -7.70 21.81 15.24
N LYS A 153 -8.04 21.47 13.99
CA LYS A 153 -9.23 20.68 13.65
C LYS A 153 -9.01 19.17 13.75
N ILE A 154 -7.81 18.74 14.04
CA ILE A 154 -7.47 17.33 14.19
C ILE A 154 -7.31 16.97 15.66
N LEU A 155 -8.09 15.99 16.11
CA LEU A 155 -7.86 15.34 17.40
C LEU A 155 -7.19 13.98 17.17
N THR A 156 -6.03 13.75 17.81
CA THR A 156 -5.44 12.43 17.98
C THR A 156 -5.68 11.93 19.39
N LEU A 157 -6.34 10.78 19.54
CA LEU A 157 -6.68 10.17 20.82
C LEU A 157 -6.14 8.74 20.88
N ALA A 158 -5.06 8.54 21.64
CA ALA A 158 -4.51 7.22 21.91
C ALA A 158 -5.41 6.44 22.89
N ILE A 159 -5.59 5.16 22.63
CA ILE A 159 -6.46 4.27 23.42
C ILE A 159 -5.59 3.35 24.27
N ASP A 160 -5.87 3.27 25.54
CA ASP A 160 -5.23 2.33 26.46
C ASP A 160 -5.62 0.88 26.07
N ALA A 161 -4.61 0.06 25.79
CA ALA A 161 -4.84 -1.29 25.29
C ALA A 161 -5.50 -2.23 26.33
N GLU A 162 -5.33 -1.96 27.65
CA GLU A 162 -5.92 -2.76 28.70
C GLU A 162 -7.38 -2.41 28.93
N GLN A 163 -7.74 -1.12 28.79
CA GLN A 163 -9.10 -0.64 29.02
C GLN A 163 -9.95 -0.68 27.75
N GLY A 164 -9.33 -0.61 26.56
CA GLY A 164 -10.04 -0.40 25.31
C GLY A 164 -10.70 0.98 25.24
N VAL A 165 -11.64 1.14 24.33
CA VAL A 165 -12.39 2.40 24.17
C VAL A 165 -13.39 2.58 25.32
N THR A 166 -13.17 3.59 26.15
CA THR A 166 -14.04 3.93 27.29
C THR A 166 -15.15 4.90 26.90
N SER A 167 -16.17 5.04 27.76
CA SER A 167 -17.20 6.08 27.56
C SER A 167 -16.63 7.50 27.56
N ALA A 168 -15.55 7.72 28.32
CA ALA A 168 -14.85 9.02 28.30
C ALA A 168 -14.16 9.29 26.95
N ASP A 169 -13.62 8.27 26.32
CA ASP A 169 -13.01 8.39 24.99
C ASP A 169 -14.08 8.62 23.93
N CYS A 170 -15.21 7.88 23.99
CA CYS A 170 -16.35 8.14 23.12
C CYS A 170 -16.85 9.59 23.25
N THR A 171 -16.93 10.12 24.47
CA THR A 171 -17.32 11.53 24.69
C THR A 171 -16.35 12.49 23.99
N LYS A 172 -15.03 12.31 24.15
CA LYS A 172 -14.03 13.17 23.51
C LYS A 172 -14.12 13.11 21.98
N LEU A 173 -14.29 11.90 21.42
CA LEU A 173 -14.42 11.71 19.96
C LEU A 173 -15.71 12.34 19.42
N CYS A 174 -16.84 12.16 20.12
CA CYS A 174 -18.11 12.80 19.77
C CYS A 174 -18.00 14.33 19.81
N ASP A 175 -17.36 14.87 20.84
CA ASP A 175 -17.21 16.33 21.01
C ASP A 175 -16.30 16.89 19.90
N ALA A 176 -15.19 16.22 19.58
CA ALA A 176 -14.27 16.63 18.50
C ALA A 176 -14.91 16.58 17.11
N LEU A 177 -15.80 15.63 16.87
CA LEU A 177 -16.57 15.52 15.62
C LEU A 177 -17.86 16.33 15.63
N GLU A 178 -18.14 17.05 16.74
CA GLU A 178 -19.36 17.84 16.94
C GLU A 178 -20.64 17.00 16.73
N LEU A 179 -20.62 15.73 17.15
CA LEU A 179 -21.78 14.84 17.03
C LEU A 179 -22.84 15.18 18.08
N ARG A 180 -24.10 15.19 17.65
CA ARG A 180 -25.27 15.47 18.49
C ARG A 180 -26.37 14.44 18.27
N ASP A 181 -27.27 14.34 19.20
CA ASP A 181 -28.50 13.54 19.12
C ASP A 181 -28.20 12.09 18.62
N SER A 182 -28.89 11.64 17.61
CA SER A 182 -28.75 10.28 17.05
C SER A 182 -27.33 10.00 16.54
N ALA A 183 -26.66 10.98 15.94
CA ALA A 183 -25.28 10.82 15.49
C ALA A 183 -24.33 10.56 16.66
N ARG A 184 -24.55 11.17 17.81
CA ARG A 184 -23.76 10.93 19.02
C ARG A 184 -23.97 9.51 19.54
N GLU A 185 -25.23 9.07 19.63
CA GLU A 185 -25.56 7.70 20.06
C GLU A 185 -24.94 6.65 19.10
N ASP A 186 -24.95 6.93 17.81
CA ASP A 186 -24.32 6.06 16.80
C ASP A 186 -22.80 6.06 16.94
N GLY A 187 -22.17 7.23 17.20
CA GLY A 187 -20.73 7.36 17.43
C GLY A 187 -20.27 6.57 18.65
N GLU A 188 -21.01 6.67 19.78
CA GLU A 188 -20.72 5.92 21.01
C GLU A 188 -20.75 4.39 20.82
N LYS A 189 -21.55 3.90 19.86
CA LYS A 189 -21.58 2.47 19.46
C LYS A 189 -20.50 2.14 18.45
N LEU A 190 -20.22 3.05 17.52
CA LEU A 190 -19.32 2.82 16.39
C LEU A 190 -17.84 2.76 16.83
N PHE A 191 -17.37 3.70 17.66
CA PHE A 191 -15.95 3.77 18.01
C PHE A 191 -15.41 2.49 18.67
N PRO A 192 -16.10 1.87 19.65
CA PRO A 192 -15.67 0.58 20.17
C PRO A 192 -15.65 -0.54 19.12
N ILE A 193 -16.59 -0.55 18.17
CA ILE A 193 -16.64 -1.51 17.06
C ILE A 193 -15.40 -1.35 16.16
N LEU A 194 -15.07 -0.11 15.78
CA LEU A 194 -13.91 0.17 14.92
C LEU A 194 -12.60 -0.23 15.59
N TYR A 195 -12.43 0.09 16.88
CA TYR A 195 -11.27 -0.32 17.66
C TYR A 195 -11.15 -1.84 17.76
N LYS A 196 -12.27 -2.50 18.02
CA LYS A 196 -12.34 -3.97 18.12
C LYS A 196 -11.90 -4.62 16.81
N VAL A 197 -12.48 -4.25 15.68
CA VAL A 197 -12.12 -4.86 14.39
C VAL A 197 -10.66 -4.54 14.01
N PHE A 198 -10.19 -3.33 14.32
CA PHE A 198 -8.81 -2.93 14.09
C PHE A 198 -7.83 -3.86 14.81
N CYS A 199 -8.05 -4.10 16.10
CA CYS A 199 -7.20 -4.97 16.92
C CYS A 199 -7.36 -6.45 16.56
N GLU A 200 -8.60 -6.96 16.41
CA GLU A 200 -8.85 -8.39 16.17
C GLU A 200 -8.37 -8.85 14.79
N LYS A 201 -8.29 -7.94 13.81
CA LYS A 201 -7.85 -8.26 12.45
C LYS A 201 -6.43 -7.79 12.16
N ASP A 202 -5.69 -7.32 13.16
CA ASP A 202 -4.33 -6.77 13.00
C ASP A 202 -4.23 -5.75 11.87
N MET A 203 -5.14 -4.78 11.89
CA MET A 203 -5.07 -3.68 10.92
C MET A 203 -3.88 -2.76 11.24
N SER A 204 -3.23 -2.27 10.22
CA SER A 204 -2.22 -1.20 10.32
C SER A 204 -2.81 0.17 10.04
N LEU A 205 -3.93 0.21 9.30
CA LEU A 205 -4.71 1.41 9.01
C LEU A 205 -6.18 1.03 8.81
N LEU A 206 -7.07 1.78 9.43
CA LEU A 206 -8.48 1.85 9.09
C LEU A 206 -8.81 3.33 8.90
N GLU A 207 -9.08 3.76 7.68
CA GLU A 207 -9.44 5.14 7.35
C GLU A 207 -10.86 5.17 6.79
N ILE A 208 -11.69 6.02 7.35
CA ILE A 208 -13.06 6.32 6.91
C ILE A 208 -13.09 7.78 6.47
N ASN A 209 -13.12 7.99 5.17
CA ASN A 209 -13.07 9.33 4.60
C ASN A 209 -13.94 9.44 3.33
N PRO A 210 -15.22 9.88 3.51
CA PRO A 210 -15.79 10.38 4.75
C PRO A 210 -16.57 9.36 5.60
N LEU A 211 -16.61 9.59 6.90
CA LEU A 211 -17.73 9.23 7.75
C LEU A 211 -18.78 10.33 7.60
N ILE A 212 -20.04 10.00 7.36
CA ILE A 212 -21.07 11.02 7.14
C ILE A 212 -22.11 11.06 8.24
N VAL A 213 -22.58 12.28 8.53
CA VAL A 213 -23.88 12.48 9.17
C VAL A 213 -24.91 12.64 8.05
N MET A 214 -25.92 11.81 8.06
CA MET A 214 -27.02 11.87 7.08
C MET A 214 -28.06 12.90 7.51
N GLU A 215 -28.89 13.41 6.57
CA GLU A 215 -29.97 14.34 6.86
C GLU A 215 -30.99 13.82 7.91
N ASN A 216 -31.09 12.51 8.08
CA ASN A 216 -31.91 11.88 9.12
C ASN A 216 -31.19 11.84 10.51
N GLY A 217 -30.02 12.44 10.63
CA GLY A 217 -29.27 12.57 11.85
C GLY A 217 -28.43 11.36 12.26
N HIS A 218 -28.39 10.29 11.46
CA HIS A 218 -27.62 9.06 11.74
C HIS A 218 -26.25 9.06 11.06
N LEU A 219 -25.29 8.32 11.63
CA LEU A 219 -23.96 8.10 11.04
C LEU A 219 -24.00 6.99 9.97
N ARG A 220 -23.14 7.15 8.95
CA ARG A 220 -22.86 6.10 7.97
C ARG A 220 -21.41 6.17 7.48
N VAL A 221 -20.77 5.01 7.35
CA VAL A 221 -19.46 4.87 6.70
C VAL A 221 -19.67 4.94 5.19
N LEU A 222 -19.16 5.98 4.53
CA LEU A 222 -19.36 6.20 3.09
C LEU A 222 -18.20 5.65 2.26
N ASP A 223 -16.97 5.85 2.70
CA ASP A 223 -15.77 5.26 2.08
C ASP A 223 -14.87 4.70 3.17
N ALA A 224 -14.22 3.57 2.90
CA ALA A 224 -13.34 2.92 3.85
C ALA A 224 -12.10 2.35 3.14
N LYS A 225 -10.93 2.66 3.71
CA LYS A 225 -9.64 2.11 3.31
C LYS A 225 -9.06 1.33 4.48
N VAL A 226 -8.70 0.07 4.23
CA VAL A 226 -8.16 -0.82 5.26
C VAL A 226 -6.86 -1.43 4.77
N SER A 227 -5.87 -1.40 5.65
CA SER A 227 -4.59 -2.09 5.47
C SER A 227 -4.34 -2.99 6.67
N PHE A 228 -3.74 -4.14 6.44
CA PHE A 228 -3.40 -5.12 7.46
C PHE A 228 -1.89 -5.24 7.65
N ASP A 229 -1.46 -5.58 8.84
CA ASP A 229 -0.07 -5.93 9.11
C ASP A 229 0.30 -7.23 8.39
N ASN A 230 1.23 -7.15 7.44
CA ASN A 230 1.68 -8.32 6.69
C ASN A 230 2.29 -9.40 7.60
N ASN A 231 2.89 -9.01 8.73
CA ASN A 231 3.48 -9.96 9.68
C ASN A 231 2.44 -10.77 10.44
N ALA A 232 1.19 -10.34 10.47
CA ALA A 232 0.09 -11.02 11.15
C ALA A 232 -0.80 -11.86 10.22
N LEU A 233 -0.64 -11.77 8.89
CA LEU A 233 -1.51 -12.45 7.91
C LEU A 233 -1.53 -13.97 8.06
N PHE A 234 -0.48 -14.59 8.62
CA PHE A 234 -0.43 -16.04 8.86
C PHE A 234 -1.56 -16.54 9.77
N ARG A 235 -2.13 -15.68 10.62
CA ARG A 235 -3.24 -15.98 11.51
C ARG A 235 -4.61 -15.50 11.01
N HIS A 236 -4.66 -14.88 9.82
CA HIS A 236 -5.87 -14.36 9.19
C HIS A 236 -6.07 -14.90 7.77
N PRO A 237 -6.31 -16.21 7.58
CA PRO A 237 -6.51 -16.79 6.26
C PRO A 237 -7.71 -16.18 5.53
N ASP A 238 -8.76 -15.82 6.25
CA ASP A 238 -9.95 -15.11 5.74
C ASP A 238 -9.61 -13.74 5.11
N ILE A 239 -8.63 -13.04 5.68
CA ILE A 239 -8.15 -11.76 5.14
C ILE A 239 -7.25 -12.01 3.92
N VAL A 240 -6.40 -13.03 3.96
CA VAL A 240 -5.53 -13.39 2.83
C VAL A 240 -6.35 -13.71 1.57
N GLU A 241 -7.52 -14.35 1.70
CA GLU A 241 -8.43 -14.62 0.58
C GLU A 241 -8.98 -13.35 -0.10
N LEU A 242 -8.94 -12.20 0.57
CA LEU A 242 -9.36 -10.91 0.02
C LEU A 242 -8.29 -10.23 -0.84
N ARG A 243 -7.07 -10.77 -0.86
CA ARG A 243 -5.93 -10.19 -1.58
C ARG A 243 -6.19 -10.11 -3.08
N ASP A 244 -5.93 -8.94 -3.64
CA ASP A 244 -5.97 -8.73 -5.08
C ASP A 244 -4.57 -8.48 -5.64
N THR A 245 -3.95 -9.53 -6.16
CA THR A 245 -2.59 -9.44 -6.71
C THR A 245 -2.51 -8.59 -7.98
N SER A 246 -3.63 -8.29 -8.66
CA SER A 246 -3.63 -7.38 -9.82
C SER A 246 -3.39 -5.92 -9.45
N GLU A 247 -3.55 -5.59 -8.16
CA GLU A 247 -3.30 -4.25 -7.62
C GLU A 247 -1.87 -4.07 -7.06
N GLU A 248 -1.12 -5.15 -6.90
CA GLU A 248 0.23 -5.14 -6.35
C GLU A 248 1.30 -5.01 -7.45
N ASP A 249 2.52 -4.65 -7.08
CA ASP A 249 3.64 -4.64 -8.02
C ASP A 249 4.05 -6.09 -8.38
N PRO A 250 4.14 -6.43 -9.67
CA PRO A 250 4.50 -7.80 -10.08
C PRO A 250 5.86 -8.28 -9.55
N LYS A 251 6.81 -7.36 -9.34
CA LYS A 251 8.13 -7.69 -8.79
C LYS A 251 8.04 -8.01 -7.29
N GLU A 252 7.19 -7.29 -6.55
CA GLU A 252 6.93 -7.58 -5.13
C GLU A 252 6.21 -8.92 -4.96
N ILE A 253 5.27 -9.24 -5.84
CA ILE A 253 4.60 -10.56 -5.89
C ILE A 253 5.63 -11.66 -6.15
N GLU A 254 6.50 -11.47 -7.15
CA GLU A 254 7.52 -12.48 -7.48
C GLU A 254 8.51 -12.67 -6.33
N ALA A 255 8.94 -11.57 -5.69
CA ALA A 255 9.83 -11.60 -4.54
C ALA A 255 9.22 -12.38 -3.36
N SER A 256 7.93 -12.20 -3.12
CA SER A 256 7.22 -12.89 -2.03
C SER A 256 7.21 -14.42 -2.19
N LYS A 257 7.22 -14.95 -3.42
CA LYS A 257 7.30 -16.39 -3.69
C LYS A 257 8.64 -17.00 -3.27
N HIS A 258 9.67 -16.19 -3.20
CA HIS A 258 11.03 -16.56 -2.81
C HIS A 258 11.39 -16.13 -1.38
N ASP A 259 10.41 -15.65 -0.61
CA ASP A 259 10.61 -15.20 0.76
C ASP A 259 11.65 -14.07 0.84
N LEU A 260 11.59 -13.14 -0.13
CA LEU A 260 12.43 -11.94 -0.23
C LEU A 260 11.61 -10.72 0.18
N ALA A 261 12.20 -9.86 1.03
CA ALA A 261 11.63 -8.54 1.32
C ALA A 261 12.04 -7.57 0.20
N TYR A 262 11.12 -7.22 -0.66
CA TYR A 262 11.32 -6.36 -1.83
C TYR A 262 10.30 -5.22 -1.85
N VAL A 263 10.77 -4.02 -2.15
CA VAL A 263 9.91 -2.85 -2.45
C VAL A 263 10.45 -2.19 -3.71
N ALA A 264 9.58 -2.02 -4.71
CA ALA A 264 9.93 -1.32 -5.94
C ALA A 264 10.05 0.21 -5.69
N LEU A 265 11.08 0.83 -6.28
CA LEU A 265 11.32 2.28 -6.25
C LEU A 265 11.57 2.80 -7.68
N GLU A 266 11.59 4.11 -7.86
CA GLU A 266 11.69 4.74 -9.19
C GLU A 266 13.12 5.02 -9.68
N GLY A 267 14.14 4.52 -8.98
CA GLY A 267 15.53 4.81 -9.30
C GLY A 267 16.13 3.93 -10.41
N THR A 268 17.47 4.02 -10.55
CA THR A 268 18.24 3.33 -11.60
C THR A 268 19.30 2.38 -11.08
N ILE A 269 19.54 2.37 -9.77
CA ILE A 269 20.51 1.47 -9.13
C ILE A 269 19.78 0.37 -8.38
N GLY A 270 19.87 -0.87 -8.88
CA GLY A 270 19.37 -2.04 -8.19
C GLY A 270 20.19 -2.35 -6.94
N CYS A 271 19.54 -2.66 -5.84
CA CYS A 271 20.17 -2.96 -4.56
C CYS A 271 19.87 -4.39 -4.13
N MET A 272 20.91 -5.14 -3.70
CA MET A 272 20.77 -6.43 -3.05
C MET A 272 21.61 -6.44 -1.77
N VAL A 273 20.94 -6.58 -0.64
CA VAL A 273 21.55 -6.40 0.68
C VAL A 273 21.05 -7.51 1.62
N ASN A 274 21.80 -7.83 2.66
CA ASN A 274 21.33 -8.68 3.75
C ASN A 274 21.12 -7.84 5.02
N GLY A 275 19.88 -7.76 5.43
CA GLY A 275 19.44 -6.99 6.59
C GLY A 275 18.85 -5.62 6.24
N ALA A 276 17.65 -5.36 6.74
CA ALA A 276 16.88 -4.15 6.41
C ALA A 276 17.60 -2.85 6.75
N GLY A 277 18.30 -2.79 7.89
CA GLY A 277 19.07 -1.61 8.29
C GLY A 277 20.21 -1.29 7.32
N LEU A 278 20.93 -2.33 6.86
CA LEU A 278 21.99 -2.18 5.87
C LEU A 278 21.42 -1.79 4.49
N ALA A 279 20.24 -2.31 4.14
CA ALA A 279 19.55 -1.93 2.90
C ALA A 279 19.17 -0.44 2.92
N MET A 280 18.59 0.06 4.00
CA MET A 280 18.27 1.49 4.14
C MET A 280 19.53 2.35 4.06
N ALA A 281 20.61 2.01 4.79
CA ALA A 281 21.87 2.73 4.73
C ALA A 281 22.49 2.73 3.32
N THR A 282 22.34 1.61 2.58
CA THR A 282 22.81 1.51 1.19
C THR A 282 22.03 2.44 0.26
N MET A 283 20.72 2.54 0.43
CA MET A 283 19.90 3.46 -0.34
C MET A 283 20.21 4.92 -0.02
N ASP A 284 20.40 5.24 1.26
CA ASP A 284 20.71 6.60 1.69
C ASP A 284 22.05 7.07 1.12
N ILE A 285 23.08 6.24 1.13
CA ILE A 285 24.40 6.62 0.60
C ILE A 285 24.37 6.76 -0.93
N ILE A 286 23.59 5.94 -1.65
CA ILE A 286 23.37 6.11 -3.10
C ILE A 286 22.76 7.49 -3.38
N LYS A 287 21.79 7.91 -2.59
CA LYS A 287 21.15 9.24 -2.70
C LYS A 287 22.13 10.36 -2.38
N LEU A 288 22.98 10.19 -1.37
CA LEU A 288 24.01 11.15 -1.00
C LEU A 288 24.97 11.43 -2.18
N TYR A 289 25.27 10.42 -3.01
CA TYR A 289 26.09 10.57 -4.23
C TYR A 289 25.31 11.00 -5.46
N GLY A 290 24.05 11.38 -5.30
CA GLY A 290 23.21 11.97 -6.35
C GLY A 290 22.69 10.97 -7.38
N ALA A 291 22.35 9.76 -6.95
CA ALA A 291 21.64 8.77 -7.73
C ALA A 291 20.44 8.24 -6.92
N GLU A 292 19.52 7.50 -7.57
CA GLU A 292 18.32 6.98 -6.95
C GLU A 292 18.31 5.45 -6.96
N PRO A 293 17.99 4.79 -5.81
CA PRO A 293 17.83 3.35 -5.75
C PRO A 293 16.55 2.90 -6.48
N ALA A 294 16.65 1.81 -7.25
CA ALA A 294 15.54 1.21 -7.97
C ALA A 294 14.67 0.29 -7.10
N ASN A 295 15.19 -0.14 -5.98
CA ASN A 295 14.48 -1.04 -5.07
C ASN A 295 15.11 -1.04 -3.68
N PHE A 296 14.30 -1.37 -2.68
CA PHE A 296 14.74 -2.01 -1.43
C PHE A 296 14.74 -3.52 -1.66
N LEU A 297 15.79 -4.24 -1.25
CA LEU A 297 15.80 -5.70 -1.23
C LEU A 297 16.70 -6.21 -0.11
N ASP A 298 16.07 -6.96 0.80
CA ASP A 298 16.75 -7.72 1.84
C ASP A 298 16.62 -9.22 1.56
N VAL A 299 17.76 -9.87 1.31
CA VAL A 299 17.79 -11.32 1.07
C VAL A 299 17.74 -12.13 2.37
N GLY A 300 17.78 -11.46 3.53
CA GLY A 300 17.78 -12.08 4.85
C GLY A 300 19.11 -12.71 5.26
N GLY A 301 19.21 -13.10 6.54
CA GLY A 301 20.43 -13.67 7.12
C GLY A 301 20.75 -15.13 6.74
N GLY A 302 19.84 -15.80 6.00
CA GLY A 302 19.98 -17.20 5.58
C GLY A 302 19.83 -17.39 4.08
N ALA A 303 20.22 -16.40 3.25
CA ALA A 303 20.04 -16.47 1.81
C ALA A 303 20.80 -17.66 1.19
N SER A 304 20.06 -18.51 0.48
CA SER A 304 20.61 -19.57 -0.35
C SER A 304 20.97 -19.05 -1.74
N LYS A 305 21.71 -19.86 -2.50
CA LYS A 305 22.03 -19.57 -3.90
C LYS A 305 20.75 -19.29 -4.72
N GLU A 306 19.67 -20.03 -4.46
CA GLU A 306 18.39 -19.89 -5.14
C GLU A 306 17.75 -18.52 -4.85
N LYS A 307 17.75 -18.09 -3.58
CA LYS A 307 17.26 -16.75 -3.18
C LYS A 307 18.06 -15.63 -3.85
N VAL A 308 19.39 -15.73 -3.86
CA VAL A 308 20.26 -14.77 -4.55
C VAL A 308 19.96 -14.73 -6.05
N THR A 309 19.81 -15.87 -6.70
CA THR A 309 19.48 -15.94 -8.13
C THR A 309 18.11 -15.31 -8.41
N ALA A 310 17.10 -15.60 -7.59
CA ALA A 310 15.77 -14.99 -7.70
C ALA A 310 15.84 -13.46 -7.55
N ALA A 311 16.59 -12.98 -6.55
CA ALA A 311 16.80 -11.55 -6.34
C ALA A 311 17.41 -10.85 -7.57
N PHE A 312 18.45 -11.42 -8.16
CA PHE A 312 19.04 -10.89 -9.40
C PHE A 312 18.04 -10.88 -10.57
N LYS A 313 17.26 -11.94 -10.74
CA LYS A 313 16.23 -12.00 -11.81
C LYS A 313 15.18 -10.90 -11.64
N ILE A 314 14.73 -10.65 -10.42
CA ILE A 314 13.75 -9.61 -10.11
C ILE A 314 14.34 -8.23 -10.39
N ILE A 315 15.56 -7.94 -9.91
CA ILE A 315 16.23 -6.65 -10.14
C ILE A 315 16.45 -6.42 -11.63
N THR A 316 16.95 -7.41 -12.36
CA THR A 316 17.27 -7.27 -13.80
C THR A 316 16.07 -7.28 -14.71
N ALA A 317 14.89 -7.70 -14.21
CA ALA A 317 13.62 -7.57 -14.94
C ALA A 317 13.12 -6.11 -14.99
N ASP A 318 13.65 -5.22 -14.16
CA ASP A 318 13.34 -3.82 -14.22
C ASP A 318 14.14 -3.12 -15.32
N PRO A 319 13.49 -2.58 -16.37
CA PRO A 319 14.18 -1.92 -17.47
C PRO A 319 14.86 -0.61 -17.08
N ASN A 320 14.50 -0.02 -15.94
CA ASN A 320 15.09 1.21 -15.43
C ASN A 320 16.44 0.96 -14.75
N VAL A 321 16.75 -0.27 -14.35
CA VAL A 321 18.00 -0.60 -13.67
C VAL A 321 19.17 -0.49 -14.65
N LYS A 322 20.10 0.41 -14.35
CA LYS A 322 21.32 0.68 -15.11
C LYS A 322 22.59 0.19 -14.44
N GLY A 323 22.51 -0.24 -13.21
CA GLY A 323 23.62 -0.83 -12.45
C GLY A 323 23.12 -1.49 -11.18
N ILE A 324 23.88 -2.42 -10.62
CA ILE A 324 23.49 -3.17 -9.43
C ILE A 324 24.59 -3.04 -8.37
N LEU A 325 24.17 -2.72 -7.15
CA LEU A 325 25.01 -2.74 -5.96
C LEU A 325 24.61 -3.93 -5.07
N VAL A 326 25.54 -4.86 -4.88
CA VAL A 326 25.45 -5.92 -3.88
C VAL A 326 26.26 -5.51 -2.66
N ASN A 327 25.60 -5.37 -1.53
CA ASN A 327 26.24 -4.96 -0.27
C ASN A 327 25.92 -5.98 0.83
N ILE A 328 26.87 -6.81 1.16
CA ILE A 328 26.71 -7.92 2.10
C ILE A 328 27.62 -7.72 3.31
N PHE A 329 27.00 -7.80 4.48
CA PHE A 329 27.73 -7.93 5.74
C PHE A 329 27.53 -9.34 6.30
N GLY A 330 28.58 -10.16 6.21
CA GLY A 330 28.58 -11.55 6.67
C GLY A 330 28.66 -11.63 8.20
N GLY A 331 27.54 -12.01 8.80
CA GLY A 331 27.50 -12.44 10.20
C GLY A 331 27.20 -13.94 10.24
N ILE A 332 25.94 -14.30 10.43
CA ILE A 332 25.43 -15.68 10.27
C ILE A 332 25.56 -16.13 8.80
N MET A 333 25.28 -15.23 7.86
CA MET A 333 25.53 -15.44 6.44
C MET A 333 27.02 -15.34 6.14
N ARG A 334 27.51 -16.24 5.30
CA ARG A 334 28.91 -16.32 4.90
C ARG A 334 29.12 -15.69 3.53
N CYS A 335 30.17 -14.88 3.39
CA CYS A 335 30.49 -14.17 2.14
C CYS A 335 30.83 -15.13 0.98
N ASP A 336 31.45 -16.28 1.25
CA ASP A 336 31.72 -17.29 0.23
C ASP A 336 30.46 -17.87 -0.40
N VAL A 337 29.43 -18.18 0.39
CA VAL A 337 28.12 -18.69 -0.10
C VAL A 337 27.42 -17.64 -0.96
N ILE A 338 27.44 -16.38 -0.53
CA ILE A 338 26.86 -15.30 -1.33
C ILE A 338 27.63 -15.07 -2.62
N ALA A 339 28.96 -15.09 -2.57
CA ALA A 339 29.79 -14.93 -3.77
C ALA A 339 29.50 -16.03 -4.82
N GLU A 340 29.35 -17.29 -4.39
CA GLU A 340 28.93 -18.40 -5.27
C GLU A 340 27.54 -18.13 -5.86
N GLY A 341 26.59 -17.67 -5.06
CA GLY A 341 25.24 -17.31 -5.49
C GLY A 341 25.24 -16.16 -6.51
N VAL A 342 26.01 -15.09 -6.24
CA VAL A 342 26.19 -13.96 -7.15
C VAL A 342 26.78 -14.40 -8.48
N VAL A 343 27.88 -15.16 -8.46
CA VAL A 343 28.54 -15.68 -9.68
C VAL A 343 27.59 -16.54 -10.50
N ALA A 344 26.86 -17.44 -9.86
CA ALA A 344 25.89 -18.29 -10.53
C ALA A 344 24.74 -17.48 -11.14
N ALA A 345 24.18 -16.54 -10.40
CA ALA A 345 23.08 -15.68 -10.86
C ALA A 345 23.50 -14.81 -12.05
N VAL A 346 24.66 -14.16 -11.96
CA VAL A 346 25.20 -13.32 -13.04
C VAL A 346 25.40 -14.10 -14.33
N ARG A 347 25.89 -15.34 -14.23
CA ARG A 347 26.04 -16.23 -15.39
C ARG A 347 24.70 -16.66 -15.97
N GLU A 348 23.75 -17.01 -15.11
CA GLU A 348 22.43 -17.49 -15.54
C GLU A 348 21.61 -16.37 -16.21
N VAL A 349 21.65 -15.16 -15.64
CA VAL A 349 20.92 -13.99 -16.14
C VAL A 349 21.61 -13.35 -17.35
N GLY A 350 22.90 -13.54 -17.51
CA GLY A 350 23.69 -12.90 -18.56
C GLY A 350 23.74 -11.38 -18.36
N LEU A 351 24.11 -10.94 -17.14
CA LEU A 351 24.08 -9.54 -16.71
C LEU A 351 24.82 -8.62 -17.68
N LYS A 352 24.14 -7.53 -18.09
CA LYS A 352 24.67 -6.54 -19.05
C LYS A 352 24.98 -5.20 -18.43
N VAL A 353 24.55 -4.97 -17.18
CA VAL A 353 24.75 -3.72 -16.45
C VAL A 353 25.95 -3.82 -15.51
N PRO A 354 26.61 -2.74 -15.13
CA PRO A 354 27.67 -2.73 -14.13
C PRO A 354 27.22 -3.35 -12.81
N LEU A 355 28.10 -4.18 -12.23
CA LEU A 355 27.87 -4.82 -10.94
C LEU A 355 29.00 -4.42 -9.97
N VAL A 356 28.65 -3.73 -8.91
CA VAL A 356 29.55 -3.44 -7.79
C VAL A 356 29.21 -4.38 -6.64
N VAL A 357 30.23 -5.00 -6.05
CA VAL A 357 30.07 -5.93 -4.93
C VAL A 357 30.96 -5.53 -3.76
N ARG A 358 30.32 -5.27 -2.63
CA ARG A 358 30.98 -5.10 -1.33
C ARG A 358 30.65 -6.29 -0.44
N LEU A 359 31.69 -6.97 0.03
CA LEU A 359 31.60 -8.08 0.98
C LEU A 359 32.40 -7.71 2.24
N GLU A 360 31.82 -7.98 3.40
CA GLU A 360 32.43 -7.76 4.71
C GLU A 360 32.03 -8.86 5.69
N GLY A 361 32.86 -9.22 6.64
CA GLY A 361 32.54 -10.17 7.71
C GLY A 361 33.04 -11.60 7.45
N THR A 362 32.21 -12.60 7.83
CA THR A 362 32.61 -14.04 7.82
C THR A 362 32.95 -14.53 6.41
N ASN A 363 34.17 -15.11 6.26
CA ASN A 363 34.72 -15.65 5.02
C ASN A 363 34.86 -14.61 3.88
N VAL A 364 35.12 -13.34 4.24
CA VAL A 364 35.21 -12.24 3.25
C VAL A 364 36.32 -12.49 2.23
N GLU A 365 37.50 -12.94 2.62
CA GLU A 365 38.64 -13.22 1.71
C GLU A 365 38.30 -14.33 0.70
N GLN A 366 37.63 -15.39 1.16
CA GLN A 366 37.13 -16.45 0.27
C GLN A 366 36.09 -15.93 -0.70
N GLY A 367 35.14 -15.12 -0.22
CA GLY A 367 34.12 -14.51 -1.07
C GLY A 367 34.72 -13.59 -2.15
N LYS A 368 35.66 -12.74 -1.78
CA LYS A 368 36.42 -11.89 -2.72
C LYS A 368 37.17 -12.72 -3.76
N ALA A 369 37.86 -13.79 -3.33
CA ALA A 369 38.57 -14.71 -4.25
C ALA A 369 37.57 -15.36 -5.28
N ILE A 370 36.41 -15.87 -4.82
CA ILE A 370 35.40 -16.48 -5.70
C ILE A 370 34.93 -15.46 -6.76
N ILE A 371 34.65 -14.22 -6.38
CA ILE A 371 34.27 -13.15 -7.30
C ILE A 371 35.40 -12.87 -8.31
N SER A 372 36.63 -12.69 -7.83
CA SER A 372 37.81 -12.39 -8.67
C SER A 372 38.11 -13.50 -9.68
N ASP A 373 38.07 -14.76 -9.23
CA ASP A 373 38.37 -15.93 -10.06
C ASP A 373 37.24 -16.30 -11.02
N SER A 374 36.07 -15.70 -10.86
CA SER A 374 34.89 -15.96 -11.70
C SER A 374 35.07 -15.55 -13.16
N GLY A 375 35.98 -14.63 -13.46
CA GLY A 375 36.16 -14.01 -14.78
C GLY A 375 35.01 -13.08 -15.20
N LEU A 376 34.08 -12.75 -14.27
CA LEU A 376 33.00 -11.80 -14.50
C LEU A 376 33.49 -10.35 -14.35
N ASN A 377 32.86 -9.44 -15.09
CA ASN A 377 33.16 -8.02 -14.94
C ASN A 377 32.43 -7.44 -13.71
N VAL A 378 33.01 -7.72 -12.53
CA VAL A 378 32.51 -7.24 -11.24
C VAL A 378 33.50 -6.23 -10.69
N ILE A 379 32.98 -5.10 -10.20
CA ILE A 379 33.76 -4.04 -9.58
C ILE A 379 33.75 -4.29 -8.06
N PRO A 380 34.88 -4.66 -7.47
CA PRO A 380 34.96 -4.84 -6.01
C PRO A 380 34.97 -3.49 -5.31
N ALA A 381 34.35 -3.45 -4.11
CA ALA A 381 34.39 -2.29 -3.23
C ALA A 381 34.88 -2.68 -1.84
N ASP A 382 35.64 -1.77 -1.22
CA ASP A 382 36.25 -2.00 0.07
C ASP A 382 35.31 -1.68 1.25
N ASP A 383 34.57 -0.61 1.13
CA ASP A 383 33.55 -0.20 2.12
C ASP A 383 32.29 0.32 1.47
N LEU A 384 31.33 0.77 2.26
CA LEU A 384 30.02 1.22 1.78
C LEU A 384 30.12 2.53 0.98
N ASP A 385 31.01 3.42 1.38
CA ASP A 385 31.27 4.70 0.71
C ASP A 385 31.89 4.47 -0.68
N ASP A 386 32.94 3.67 -0.76
CA ASP A 386 33.58 3.25 -2.02
C ASP A 386 32.62 2.53 -2.95
N ALA A 387 31.76 1.68 -2.39
CA ALA A 387 30.73 0.97 -3.16
C ALA A 387 29.74 1.92 -3.82
N ALA A 388 29.25 2.92 -3.06
CA ALA A 388 28.32 3.92 -3.58
C ALA A 388 28.95 4.81 -4.65
N GLN A 389 30.18 5.27 -4.42
CA GLN A 389 30.91 6.06 -5.42
C GLN A 389 31.10 5.29 -6.73
N LYS A 390 31.54 4.02 -6.63
CA LYS A 390 31.80 3.17 -7.80
C LYS A 390 30.52 2.89 -8.61
N ILE A 391 29.43 2.54 -7.95
CA ILE A 391 28.20 2.23 -8.67
C ILE A 391 27.60 3.49 -9.32
N VAL A 392 27.60 4.63 -8.62
CA VAL A 392 27.11 5.91 -9.16
C VAL A 392 27.97 6.36 -10.35
N ALA A 393 29.30 6.24 -10.26
CA ALA A 393 30.21 6.56 -11.37
C ALA A 393 29.97 5.63 -12.57
N ALA A 394 29.81 4.32 -12.33
CA ALA A 394 29.57 3.34 -13.39
C ALA A 394 28.25 3.58 -14.14
N VAL A 395 27.19 3.96 -13.41
CA VAL A 395 25.88 4.27 -14.01
C VAL A 395 25.86 5.62 -14.76
N LYS A 396 26.62 6.64 -14.28
CA LYS A 396 26.73 7.93 -14.95
C LYS A 396 27.64 7.91 -16.19
N GLY A 397 28.54 6.94 -16.26
CA GLY A 397 29.48 6.77 -17.39
C GLY A 397 29.01 5.79 -18.46
N ALA A 398 27.88 5.13 -18.25
CA ALA A 398 27.25 4.19 -19.18
C ALA A 398 26.12 4.90 -19.94
#